data_18215c5e12eb92bf96bf5796e57d18ae
#
_entry.id   18215c5e12eb92bf96bf5796e57d18ae
#
_cell.length_a   1.000
_cell.length_b   1.000
_cell.length_c   1.000
_cell.angle_alpha   90.00
_cell.angle_beta   90.00
_cell.angle_gamma   90.00
#
_symmetry.space_group_name_H-M   'P 1'
#
loop_
_entity.id
_entity.type
_entity.pdbx_description
1 polymer ?
#
loop_
_entity_poly.entity_id
_entity_poly.type
_entity_poly.pdbx_seq_one_letter_code
_entity_poly.pdbx_strand_id
1 'polypeptide(L)'
;MDVLQRIKRLAVRGQIRYTWKARDEMAGDGLTDAQVVESLVNAQSIAKTMRSRSPYRSRAREKLYVIKSFSFEGTLIYTKGKIASHGGFEIFYVLISAKIPTVDD
;
A
#
# COMPACT_ATOMS: atom_id res chain seq x y z
N MET A 1 -18.28 -4.71 0.12
CA MET A 1 -17.21 -3.71 0.12
C MET A 1 -16.08 -4.22 -0.74
N ASP A 2 -15.67 -3.45 -1.73
CA ASP A 2 -14.57 -3.88 -2.61
C ASP A 2 -13.21 -3.73 -1.92
N VAL A 3 -12.16 -4.24 -2.57
CA VAL A 3 -10.82 -4.26 -1.98
C VAL A 3 -10.30 -2.85 -1.73
N LEU A 4 -10.52 -1.92 -2.67
CA LEU A 4 -10.02 -0.56 -2.50
C LEU A 4 -10.65 0.12 -1.28
N GLN A 5 -11.96 -0.07 -1.08
CA GLN A 5 -12.64 0.46 0.10
C GLN A 5 -12.10 -0.13 1.40
N ARG A 6 -11.76 -1.42 1.39
CA ARG A 6 -11.16 -2.09 2.55
C ARG A 6 -9.78 -1.49 2.85
N ILE A 7 -8.96 -1.28 1.82
CA ILE A 7 -7.66 -0.64 1.97
C ILE A 7 -7.80 0.78 2.54
N LYS A 8 -8.72 1.57 1.99
CA LYS A 8 -8.97 2.93 2.46
C LYS A 8 -9.42 2.96 3.91
N ARG A 9 -10.27 2.02 4.30
CA ARG A 9 -10.72 1.92 5.69
C ARG A 9 -9.55 1.70 6.64
N LEU A 10 -8.66 0.77 6.29
CA LEU A 10 -7.47 0.51 7.11
C LEU A 10 -6.58 1.74 7.18
N ALA A 11 -6.39 2.43 6.05
CA ALA A 11 -5.58 3.65 6.00
C ALA A 11 -6.14 4.74 6.91
N VAL A 12 -7.45 5.00 6.82
CA VAL A 12 -8.12 6.02 7.64
C VAL A 12 -8.02 5.71 9.12
N ARG A 13 -8.04 4.43 9.48
CA ARG A 13 -7.93 3.99 10.88
C ARG A 13 -6.50 3.96 11.40
N GLY A 14 -5.52 4.28 10.56
CA GLY A 14 -4.12 4.22 10.96
C GLY A 14 -3.58 2.79 11.06
N GLN A 15 -4.28 1.82 10.48
CA GLN A 15 -3.88 0.42 10.51
C GLN A 15 -2.99 0.11 9.31
N ILE A 16 -1.86 0.80 9.24
CA ILE A 16 -0.85 0.67 8.20
C ILE A 16 0.44 0.18 8.84
N ARG A 17 1.09 -0.79 8.18
CA ARG A 17 2.42 -1.26 8.53
C ARG A 17 3.33 -1.07 7.33
N TYR A 18 4.60 -0.86 7.57
CA TYR A 18 5.60 -0.62 6.54
C TYR A 18 6.73 -1.63 6.68
N THR A 19 7.12 -2.25 5.56
CA THR A 19 8.33 -3.07 5.54
C THR A 19 9.56 -2.16 5.59
N TRP A 20 10.71 -2.72 5.91
CA TRP A 20 11.98 -1.98 5.86
C TRP A 20 12.22 -1.43 4.46
N LYS A 21 11.92 -2.21 3.42
CA LYS A 21 12.04 -1.75 2.03
C LYS A 21 11.20 -0.51 1.78
N ALA A 22 9.94 -0.53 2.19
CA ALA A 22 9.05 0.62 2.03
C ALA A 22 9.61 1.84 2.78
N ARG A 23 10.05 1.67 4.01
CA ARG A 23 10.64 2.74 4.79
C ARG A 23 11.88 3.33 4.14
N ASP A 24 12.76 2.48 3.61
CA ASP A 24 13.96 2.94 2.92
C ASP A 24 13.63 3.73 1.66
N GLU A 25 12.67 3.25 0.88
CA GLU A 25 12.20 3.96 -0.31
C GLU A 25 11.62 5.33 0.03
N MET A 26 10.77 5.38 1.05
CA MET A 26 10.17 6.63 1.52
C MET A 26 11.24 7.62 1.98
N ALA A 27 12.21 7.14 2.76
CA ALA A 27 13.30 7.99 3.24
C ALA A 27 14.12 8.56 2.07
N GLY A 28 14.42 7.73 1.07
CA GLY A 28 15.16 8.16 -0.11
C GLY A 28 14.42 9.20 -0.94
N ASP A 29 13.10 9.11 -0.99
CA ASP A 29 12.27 10.02 -1.78
C ASP A 29 11.71 11.19 -0.96
N GLY A 30 12.00 11.26 0.33
CA GLY A 30 11.49 12.31 1.20
C GLY A 30 9.98 12.22 1.44
N LEU A 31 9.41 11.02 1.38
CA LEU A 31 7.98 10.82 1.62
C LEU A 31 7.68 10.64 3.11
N THR A 32 6.61 11.29 3.56
CA THR A 32 6.12 11.13 4.92
C THR A 32 5.01 10.09 4.99
N ASP A 33 4.75 9.57 6.18
CA ASP A 33 3.63 8.67 6.42
C ASP A 33 2.31 9.34 6.00
N ALA A 34 2.13 10.60 6.31
CA ALA A 34 0.93 11.35 5.98
C ALA A 34 0.70 11.37 4.46
N GLN A 35 1.75 11.65 3.68
CA GLN A 35 1.63 11.68 2.21
C GLN A 35 1.21 10.32 1.65
N VAL A 36 1.78 9.24 2.17
CA VAL A 36 1.44 7.88 1.73
C VAL A 36 -0.02 7.56 2.07
N VAL A 37 -0.46 7.87 3.29
CA VAL A 37 -1.86 7.66 3.69
C VAL A 37 -2.80 8.48 2.80
N GLU A 38 -2.48 9.75 2.53
CA GLU A 38 -3.26 10.61 1.66
C GLU A 38 -3.43 10.02 0.27
N SER A 39 -2.36 9.45 -0.29
CA SER A 39 -2.42 8.83 -1.60
C SER A 39 -3.37 7.62 -1.61
N LEU A 40 -3.40 6.84 -0.55
CA LEU A 40 -4.34 5.72 -0.45
C LEU A 40 -5.79 6.22 -0.32
N VAL A 41 -6.02 7.25 0.47
CA VAL A 41 -7.35 7.85 0.63
C VAL A 41 -7.85 8.45 -0.68
N ASN A 42 -6.97 9.08 -1.45
CA ASN A 42 -7.30 9.69 -2.75
C ASN A 42 -7.45 8.69 -3.90
N ALA A 43 -7.03 7.45 -3.71
CA ALA A 43 -6.98 6.49 -4.81
C ALA A 43 -8.34 6.27 -5.45
N GLN A 44 -8.38 6.30 -6.78
CA GLN A 44 -9.60 6.10 -7.56
C GLN A 44 -9.75 4.64 -7.99
N SER A 45 -8.63 3.92 -8.09
CA SER A 45 -8.63 2.54 -8.56
C SER A 45 -7.35 1.84 -8.13
N ILE A 46 -7.37 0.51 -8.21
CA ILE A 46 -6.18 -0.32 -8.07
C ILE A 46 -5.58 -0.47 -9.46
N ALA A 47 -4.32 -0.06 -9.61
CA ALA A 47 -3.66 -0.10 -10.92
C ALA A 47 -3.34 -1.53 -11.35
N LYS A 48 -2.98 -2.39 -10.40
CA LYS A 48 -2.60 -3.77 -10.71
C LYS A 48 -2.79 -4.65 -9.48
N THR A 49 -3.28 -5.87 -9.70
CA THR A 49 -3.36 -6.90 -8.66
C THR A 49 -2.41 -8.03 -9.06
N MET A 50 -1.55 -8.42 -8.12
CA MET A 50 -0.52 -9.43 -8.34
C MET A 50 -0.65 -10.53 -7.29
N ARG A 51 -0.16 -11.73 -7.63
CA ARG A 51 -0.01 -12.79 -6.63
C ARG A 51 1.37 -12.63 -5.98
N SER A 52 1.42 -12.76 -4.67
CA SER A 52 2.69 -12.73 -3.95
C SER A 52 3.53 -13.95 -4.31
N ARG A 53 4.82 -13.71 -4.59
CA ARG A 53 5.82 -14.78 -4.83
C ARG A 53 6.79 -14.92 -3.66
N SER A 54 6.55 -14.17 -2.59
CA SER A 54 7.42 -14.22 -1.41
C SER A 54 7.33 -15.58 -0.73
N PRO A 55 8.46 -16.19 -0.30
CA PRO A 55 8.42 -17.40 0.52
C PRO A 55 7.83 -17.13 1.91
N TYR A 56 7.73 -15.85 2.29
CA TYR A 56 7.18 -15.44 3.60
C TYR A 56 5.71 -15.08 3.55
N ARG A 57 5.02 -15.34 2.41
CA ARG A 57 3.59 -15.06 2.33
C ARG A 57 2.84 -15.95 3.32
N SER A 58 1.79 -15.40 3.91
CA SER A 58 1.00 -16.10 4.92
C SER A 58 0.13 -17.21 4.33
N ARG A 59 -0.12 -17.18 3.02
CA ARG A 59 -0.91 -18.20 2.32
C ARG A 59 -0.60 -18.17 0.83
N ALA A 60 -0.88 -19.29 0.15
CA ALA A 60 -0.51 -19.49 -1.25
C ALA A 60 -1.16 -18.50 -2.22
N ARG A 61 -2.32 -17.92 -1.85
CA ARG A 61 -3.07 -17.00 -2.71
C ARG A 61 -3.02 -15.56 -2.24
N GLU A 62 -2.00 -15.20 -1.48
CA GLU A 62 -1.83 -13.84 -1.03
C GLU A 62 -1.70 -12.89 -2.21
N LYS A 63 -2.52 -11.83 -2.21
CA LYS A 63 -2.54 -10.84 -3.30
C LYS A 63 -1.81 -9.58 -2.88
N LEU A 64 -1.14 -8.98 -3.85
CA LEU A 64 -0.52 -7.67 -3.72
C LEU A 64 -1.26 -6.68 -4.61
N TYR A 65 -1.44 -5.46 -4.11
CA TYR A 65 -2.16 -4.42 -4.82
C TYR A 65 -1.24 -3.26 -5.10
N VAL A 66 -1.16 -2.86 -6.37
CA VAL A 66 -0.41 -1.68 -6.78
C VAL A 66 -1.40 -0.53 -6.93
N ILE A 67 -1.12 0.57 -6.24
CA ILE A 67 -1.94 1.77 -6.30
C ILE A 67 -1.02 2.95 -6.63
N LYS A 68 -1.40 3.73 -7.64
CA LYS A 68 -0.72 4.95 -8.03
C LYS A 68 -1.70 6.10 -7.83
N SER A 69 -1.38 6.99 -6.90
CA SER A 69 -2.31 8.04 -6.53
C SER A 69 -1.57 9.22 -5.94
N PHE A 70 -2.24 10.36 -5.85
CA PHE A 70 -1.65 11.61 -5.41
C PHE A 70 -1.87 11.85 -3.93
N SER A 71 -0.86 12.42 -3.25
CA SER A 71 -1.06 13.04 -1.96
C SER A 71 -1.99 14.25 -2.11
N PHE A 72 -2.44 14.83 -1.01
CA PHE A 72 -3.32 16.01 -1.07
C PHE A 72 -2.64 17.21 -1.74
N GLU A 73 -1.32 17.28 -1.67
CA GLU A 73 -0.55 18.35 -2.31
C GLU A 73 -0.14 18.03 -3.75
N GLY A 74 -0.56 16.88 -4.27
CA GLY A 74 -0.34 16.54 -5.67
C GLY A 74 0.93 15.76 -5.98
N THR A 75 1.57 15.16 -4.98
CA THR A 75 2.71 14.27 -5.21
C THR A 75 2.21 12.90 -5.61
N LEU A 76 2.60 12.44 -6.79
CA LEU A 76 2.24 11.09 -7.25
C LEU A 76 3.07 10.05 -6.50
N ILE A 77 2.40 9.07 -5.92
CA ILE A 77 3.03 8.04 -5.10
C ILE A 77 2.62 6.67 -5.61
N TYR A 78 3.61 5.82 -5.78
CA TYR A 78 3.44 4.40 -6.08
C TYR A 78 3.46 3.63 -4.76
N THR A 79 2.46 2.79 -4.54
CA THR A 79 2.46 1.86 -3.41
C THR A 79 2.17 0.45 -3.88
N LYS A 80 2.75 -0.51 -3.19
CA LYS A 80 2.42 -1.92 -3.35
C LYS A 80 2.22 -2.49 -1.96
N GLY A 81 1.08 -3.13 -1.72
CA GLY A 81 0.75 -3.60 -0.39
C GLY A 81 -0.18 -4.79 -0.39
N LYS A 82 -0.41 -5.31 0.80
CA LYS A 82 -1.29 -6.44 1.03
C LYS A 82 -2.13 -6.23 2.28
N ILE A 83 -3.29 -6.87 2.32
CA ILE A 83 -4.15 -6.86 3.50
C ILE A 83 -3.73 -8.03 4.38
N ALA A 84 -3.33 -7.74 5.62
CA ALA A 84 -3.00 -8.76 6.60
C ALA A 84 -4.22 -9.02 7.47
N SER A 85 -4.57 -10.30 7.62
CA SER A 85 -5.74 -10.74 8.38
C SER A 85 -5.31 -11.66 9.51
N HIS A 86 -6.11 -11.68 10.59
CA HIS A 86 -5.94 -12.60 11.70
C HIS A 86 -7.31 -12.97 12.26
N GLY A 87 -7.56 -14.25 12.43
CA GLY A 87 -8.84 -14.72 12.98
C GLY A 87 -10.04 -14.30 12.15
N GLY A 88 -9.89 -14.17 10.83
CA GLY A 88 -10.97 -13.75 9.95
C GLY A 88 -11.17 -12.23 9.87
N PHE A 89 -10.40 -11.46 10.66
CA PHE A 89 -10.49 -10.00 10.64
C PHE A 89 -9.31 -9.41 9.90
N GLU A 90 -9.58 -8.40 9.08
CA GLU A 90 -8.54 -7.61 8.43
C GLU A 90 -7.99 -6.64 9.46
N ILE A 91 -6.68 -6.69 9.69
CA ILE A 91 -6.03 -5.94 10.76
C ILE A 91 -5.18 -4.79 10.24
N PHE A 92 -4.34 -5.06 9.22
CA PHE A 92 -3.41 -4.07 8.69
C PHE A 92 -3.35 -4.12 7.18
N TYR A 93 -3.08 -2.95 6.59
CA TYR A 93 -2.56 -2.86 5.23
C TYR A 93 -1.04 -2.75 5.33
N VAL A 94 -0.34 -3.73 4.81
CA VAL A 94 1.12 -3.80 4.89
C VAL A 94 1.71 -3.28 3.58
N LEU A 95 2.41 -2.16 3.65
CA LEU A 95 3.08 -1.58 2.49
C LEU A 95 4.45 -2.22 2.31
N ILE A 96 4.61 -2.89 1.17
CA ILE A 96 5.84 -3.55 0.77
C ILE A 96 6.73 -2.57 0.00
N SER A 97 6.10 -1.62 -0.71
CA SER A 97 6.79 -0.57 -1.44
C SER A 97 5.99 0.73 -1.33
N ALA A 98 6.67 1.85 -1.16
CA ALA A 98 6.06 3.18 -1.15
C ALA A 98 7.10 4.19 -1.61
N LYS A 99 6.91 4.77 -2.80
CA LYS A 99 7.94 5.58 -3.44
C LYS A 99 7.35 6.53 -4.47
N ILE A 100 8.15 7.49 -4.90
CA ILE A 100 7.86 8.26 -6.11
C ILE A 100 8.05 7.30 -7.29
N PRO A 101 7.06 7.14 -8.18
CA PRO A 101 7.21 6.20 -9.29
C PRO A 101 8.30 6.64 -10.26
N THR A 102 9.00 5.66 -10.81
CA THR A 102 9.96 5.86 -11.89
C THR A 102 9.28 5.58 -13.23
N VAL A 103 10.02 5.74 -14.33
CA VAL A 103 9.51 5.48 -15.68
C VAL A 103 8.98 4.06 -15.83
N ASP A 104 9.57 3.11 -15.11
CA ASP A 104 9.21 1.69 -15.21
C ASP A 104 8.05 1.28 -14.28
N ASP A 105 7.62 2.16 -13.45
CA ASP A 105 6.50 1.90 -12.54
C ASP A 105 5.15 2.34 -13.21
#